data_c5dd8fa2be008cb81b8ea59a0fb237a4
#
_entry.id   c5dd8fa2be008cb81b8ea59a0fb237a4
#
_cell.length_a   1.000
_cell.length_b   1.000
_cell.length_c   1.000
_cell.angle_alpha   90.00
_cell.angle_beta   90.00
_cell.angle_gamma   90.00
#
_symmetry.space_group_name_H-M   'P 1'
#
loop_
_entity.id
_entity.type
_entity.pdbx_description
1 polymer ?
#
loop_
_entity_poly.entity_id
_entity_poly.type
_entity_poly.pdbx_seq_one_letter_code
_entity_poly.pdbx_strand_id
1 'polypeptide(L)'
;SEIPSSGTASMKGAAVFRVASRYGETLSNDKTQKYVTTANVDASFNWGSGSYTGNIAFSGFDHSNGIVNNAGFASFNIAINGSGNTYSGNSTTSISNGWSGGASLVGALYGGSSVDESGGQVNVNLYKTSNSNGSGENDFYVAEGVYLID
;
A
#
# COMPACT_ATOMS: atom_id res chain seq x y z
N SER A 1 13.77 -8.81 19.37
CA SER A 1 14.29 -7.43 19.40
C SER A 1 13.66 -6.65 20.54
N GLU A 2 14.43 -5.82 21.20
CA GLU A 2 13.88 -4.89 22.18
C GLU A 2 13.27 -3.70 21.44
N ILE A 3 11.97 -3.50 21.60
CA ILE A 3 11.26 -2.35 21.06
C ILE A 3 11.69 -1.11 21.84
N PRO A 4 12.14 -0.04 21.16
CA PRO A 4 12.48 1.20 21.85
C PRO A 4 11.28 1.76 22.63
N SER A 5 11.54 2.28 23.82
CA SER A 5 10.50 2.87 24.68
C SER A 5 10.20 4.34 24.34
N SER A 6 10.99 4.95 23.49
CA SER A 6 10.82 6.34 23.04
C SER A 6 11.67 6.63 21.79
N GLY A 7 11.39 7.73 21.12
CA GLY A 7 12.14 8.19 19.95
C GLY A 7 11.43 7.89 18.64
N THR A 8 12.12 8.08 17.55
CA THR A 8 11.63 7.87 16.19
C THR A 8 12.63 7.04 15.38
N ALA A 9 12.12 6.31 14.39
CA ALA A 9 12.92 5.65 13.36
C ALA A 9 12.32 5.92 11.99
N SER A 10 13.18 5.91 10.97
CA SER A 10 12.77 5.93 9.57
C SER A 10 13.46 4.79 8.84
N MET A 11 12.72 4.07 8.05
CA MET A 11 13.17 2.93 7.26
C MET A 11 12.73 3.09 5.82
N LYS A 12 13.50 2.52 4.89
CA LYS A 12 13.18 2.55 3.46
C LYS A 12 13.30 1.17 2.88
N GLY A 13 12.58 0.94 1.80
CA GLY A 13 12.67 -0.34 1.13
C GLY A 13 11.79 -0.44 -0.10
N ALA A 14 11.35 -1.64 -0.37
CA ALA A 14 10.58 -1.94 -1.56
C ALA A 14 9.41 -2.88 -1.27
N ALA A 15 8.43 -2.82 -2.15
CA ALA A 15 7.29 -3.73 -2.17
C ALA A 15 7.11 -4.34 -3.55
N VAL A 16 6.51 -5.53 -3.57
CA VAL A 16 6.06 -6.20 -4.79
C VAL A 16 4.59 -6.51 -4.66
N PHE A 17 3.80 -6.15 -5.67
CA PHE A 17 2.36 -6.34 -5.70
C PHE A 17 1.93 -7.21 -6.87
N ARG A 18 0.97 -8.09 -6.63
CA ARG A 18 0.15 -8.72 -7.67
C ARG A 18 -1.12 -7.90 -7.82
N VAL A 19 -1.40 -7.45 -9.03
CA VAL A 19 -2.48 -6.52 -9.34
C VAL A 19 -3.50 -7.18 -10.25
N ALA A 20 -4.78 -6.93 -9.96
CA ALA A 20 -5.86 -7.08 -10.91
C ALA A 20 -6.57 -5.73 -11.03
N SER A 21 -6.68 -5.22 -12.24
CA SER A 21 -7.26 -3.89 -12.46
C SER A 21 -8.08 -3.83 -13.76
N ARG A 22 -9.01 -2.90 -13.76
CA ARG A 22 -9.75 -2.49 -14.93
C ARG A 22 -9.91 -0.97 -14.90
N TYR A 23 -9.55 -0.31 -15.99
CA TYR A 23 -9.61 1.13 -16.08
C TYR A 23 -9.94 1.59 -17.50
N GLY A 24 -11.02 2.36 -17.64
CA GLY A 24 -11.41 2.94 -18.91
C GLY A 24 -11.87 1.94 -19.98
N GLU A 25 -12.18 0.72 -19.59
CA GLU A 25 -12.65 -0.32 -20.50
C GLU A 25 -14.08 -0.04 -21.00
N THR A 26 -14.36 -0.43 -22.23
CA THR A 26 -15.70 -0.36 -22.83
C THR A 26 -16.40 -1.70 -22.72
N LEU A 27 -17.71 -1.73 -22.90
CA LEU A 27 -18.50 -2.98 -22.96
C LEU A 27 -17.99 -3.97 -24.01
N SER A 28 -17.39 -3.46 -25.09
CA SER A 28 -16.81 -4.28 -26.15
C SER A 28 -15.38 -4.74 -25.87
N ASN A 29 -14.71 -4.17 -24.87
CA ASN A 29 -13.32 -4.41 -24.51
C ASN A 29 -13.15 -4.51 -22.99
N ASP A 30 -14.05 -5.21 -22.34
CA ASP A 30 -14.04 -5.42 -20.89
C ASP A 30 -12.97 -6.47 -20.51
N LYS A 31 -11.77 -6.01 -20.25
CA LYS A 31 -10.64 -6.85 -19.87
C LYS A 31 -10.06 -6.44 -18.54
N THR A 32 -10.14 -7.36 -17.59
CA THR A 32 -9.32 -7.28 -16.38
C THR A 32 -7.88 -7.57 -16.73
N GLN A 33 -7.00 -6.65 -16.38
CA GLN A 33 -5.55 -6.82 -16.48
C GLN A 33 -4.99 -7.40 -15.20
N LYS A 34 -4.06 -8.35 -15.33
CA LYS A 34 -3.33 -8.96 -14.23
C LYS A 34 -1.84 -8.79 -14.48
N TYR A 35 -1.13 -8.22 -13.53
CA TYR A 35 0.29 -7.96 -13.64
C TYR A 35 0.96 -7.87 -12.27
N VAL A 36 2.28 -7.79 -12.27
CA VAL A 36 3.10 -7.54 -11.09
C VAL A 36 3.68 -6.14 -11.21
N THR A 37 3.67 -5.39 -10.11
CA THR A 37 4.31 -4.08 -10.01
C THR A 37 5.17 -4.01 -8.77
N THR A 38 6.11 -3.08 -8.75
CA THR A 38 6.94 -2.74 -7.60
C THR A 38 6.60 -1.35 -7.10
N ALA A 39 6.93 -1.07 -5.86
CA ALA A 39 6.83 0.27 -5.27
C ALA A 39 8.00 0.53 -4.33
N ASN A 40 8.34 1.79 -4.15
CA ASN A 40 9.20 2.23 -3.07
C ASN A 40 8.38 2.29 -1.77
N VAL A 41 9.01 1.96 -0.67
CA VAL A 41 8.40 2.02 0.67
C VAL A 41 9.23 2.95 1.55
N ASP A 42 8.55 3.93 2.14
CA ASP A 42 9.10 4.81 3.17
C ASP A 42 8.27 4.64 4.45
N ALA A 43 8.92 4.30 5.54
CA ALA A 43 8.25 4.09 6.82
C ALA A 43 8.82 5.02 7.89
N SER A 44 7.95 5.46 8.78
CA SER A 44 8.29 6.19 9.99
C SER A 44 7.63 5.53 11.19
N PHE A 45 8.37 5.41 12.28
CA PHE A 45 7.90 4.87 13.56
C PHE A 45 8.13 5.89 14.65
N ASN A 46 7.17 6.02 15.54
CA ASN A 46 7.25 6.85 16.75
C ASN A 46 7.04 5.94 17.97
N TRP A 47 8.12 5.66 18.66
CA TRP A 47 8.16 4.70 19.77
C TRP A 47 7.59 5.30 21.04
N GLY A 48 6.77 4.52 21.74
CA GLY A 48 6.25 4.80 23.06
C GLY A 48 6.43 3.60 24.00
N SER A 49 6.18 3.78 25.28
CA SER A 49 6.31 2.72 26.25
C SER A 49 5.24 1.62 26.03
N GLY A 50 5.67 0.48 25.48
CA GLY A 50 4.82 -0.68 25.22
C GLY A 50 3.95 -0.61 23.96
N SER A 51 3.95 0.52 23.25
CA SER A 51 3.24 0.69 21.98
C SER A 51 3.94 1.70 21.10
N TYR A 52 3.61 1.71 19.82
CA TYR A 52 4.14 2.68 18.86
C TYR A 52 3.11 2.97 17.78
N THR A 53 3.29 4.11 17.17
CA THR A 53 2.52 4.54 15.98
C THR A 53 3.49 4.78 14.83
N GLY A 54 2.97 4.90 13.64
CA GLY A 54 3.80 5.19 12.49
C GLY A 54 2.99 5.41 11.23
N ASN A 55 3.71 5.53 10.13
CA ASN A 55 3.14 5.65 8.81
C ASN A 55 4.00 4.89 7.81
N ILE A 56 3.37 4.13 6.93
CA ILE A 56 4.04 3.43 5.83
C ILE A 56 3.48 3.97 4.51
N ALA A 57 4.36 4.55 3.71
CA ALA A 57 4.07 5.15 2.43
C ALA A 57 4.56 4.25 1.29
N PHE A 58 3.72 4.04 0.31
CA PHE A 58 4.03 3.33 -0.92
C PHE A 58 3.94 4.30 -2.10
N SER A 59 4.97 4.34 -2.93
CA SER A 59 5.06 5.28 -4.05
C SER A 59 5.88 4.70 -5.21
N GLY A 60 5.91 5.41 -6.34
CA GLY A 60 6.73 5.03 -7.49
C GLY A 60 6.31 3.71 -8.12
N PHE A 61 5.01 3.42 -8.16
CA PHE A 61 4.48 2.22 -8.79
C PHE A 61 4.84 2.18 -10.28
N ASP A 62 5.40 1.05 -10.71
CA ASP A 62 5.60 0.77 -12.12
C ASP A 62 4.36 0.07 -12.71
N HIS A 63 3.50 0.86 -13.32
CA HIS A 63 2.31 0.36 -14.01
C HIS A 63 2.52 0.14 -15.50
N SER A 64 3.77 0.03 -15.96
CA SER A 64 4.09 -0.10 -17.39
C SER A 64 3.42 -1.31 -18.07
N ASN A 65 3.10 -2.33 -17.30
CA ASN A 65 2.39 -3.53 -17.75
C ASN A 65 0.87 -3.46 -17.63
N GLY A 66 0.31 -2.30 -17.21
CA GLY A 66 -1.12 -2.11 -16.98
C GLY A 66 -1.65 -0.78 -17.50
N ILE A 67 -2.96 -0.70 -17.68
CA ILE A 67 -3.65 0.52 -18.16
C ILE A 67 -3.72 1.61 -17.07
N VAL A 68 -3.29 1.34 -15.86
CA VAL A 68 -3.43 2.22 -14.70
C VAL A 68 -2.51 3.44 -14.75
N ASN A 69 -1.60 3.52 -15.71
CA ASN A 69 -0.66 4.64 -15.88
C ASN A 69 -1.30 6.03 -15.87
N ASN A 70 -2.56 6.13 -16.23
CA ASN A 70 -3.30 7.40 -16.29
C ASN A 70 -4.36 7.54 -15.21
N ALA A 71 -4.45 6.61 -14.28
CA ALA A 71 -5.50 6.59 -13.26
C ALA A 71 -5.32 7.66 -12.17
N GLY A 72 -4.21 8.39 -12.16
CA GLY A 72 -3.86 9.32 -11.09
C GLY A 72 -3.48 8.63 -9.77
N PHE A 73 -3.30 7.32 -9.80
CA PHE A 73 -2.86 6.53 -8.66
C PHE A 73 -1.34 6.51 -8.59
N ALA A 74 -0.76 7.37 -7.77
CA ALA A 74 0.69 7.52 -7.67
C ALA A 74 1.26 7.03 -6.34
N SER A 75 0.50 7.11 -5.25
CA SER A 75 0.97 6.75 -3.92
C SER A 75 -0.18 6.59 -2.95
N PHE A 76 0.06 5.90 -1.84
CA PHE A 76 -0.84 5.88 -0.69
C PHE A 76 -0.06 5.71 0.62
N ASN A 77 -0.65 6.16 1.71
CA ASN A 77 -0.11 6.10 3.05
C ASN A 77 -1.04 5.31 3.97
N ILE A 78 -0.46 4.49 4.82
CA ILE A 78 -1.19 3.73 5.83
C ILE A 78 -0.65 4.11 7.20
N ALA A 79 -1.50 4.70 8.04
CA ALA A 79 -1.20 4.92 9.44
C ALA A 79 -1.23 3.58 10.17
N ILE A 80 -0.22 3.32 11.00
CA ILE A 80 -0.07 2.07 11.73
C ILE A 80 -0.08 2.28 13.23
N ASN A 81 -0.53 1.25 13.93
CA ASN A 81 -0.41 1.10 15.38
C ASN A 81 0.20 -0.27 15.67
N GLY A 82 1.12 -0.32 16.60
CA GLY A 82 1.81 -1.54 16.99
C GLY A 82 2.05 -1.68 18.47
N SER A 83 2.23 -2.93 18.90
CA SER A 83 2.69 -3.29 20.23
C SER A 83 3.51 -4.58 20.13
N GLY A 84 4.52 -4.72 21.00
CA GLY A 84 5.49 -5.78 20.81
C GLY A 84 6.15 -5.67 19.45
N ASN A 85 6.34 -6.77 18.76
CA ASN A 85 7.00 -6.79 17.47
C ASN A 85 6.04 -6.78 16.25
N THR A 86 4.74 -6.54 16.44
CA THR A 86 3.75 -6.55 15.35
C THR A 86 3.00 -5.24 15.27
N TYR A 87 2.55 -4.91 14.07
CA TYR A 87 1.72 -3.74 13.81
C TYR A 87 0.69 -4.00 12.71
N SER A 88 -0.32 -3.16 12.69
CA SER A 88 -1.33 -3.16 11.64
C SER A 88 -1.81 -1.74 11.35
N GLY A 89 -2.40 -1.55 10.20
CA GLY A 89 -3.00 -0.29 9.82
C GLY A 89 -4.04 -0.44 8.72
N ASN A 90 -4.95 0.52 8.70
CA ASN A 90 -5.95 0.68 7.65
C ASN A 90 -5.95 2.14 7.20
N SER A 91 -6.11 2.34 5.92
CA SER A 91 -6.26 3.66 5.33
C SER A 91 -7.48 3.64 4.40
N THR A 92 -8.39 4.56 4.63
CA THR A 92 -9.36 4.95 3.61
C THR A 92 -8.71 6.04 2.79
N THR A 93 -8.27 5.70 1.59
CA THR A 93 -7.63 6.67 0.72
C THR A 93 -8.67 7.32 -0.17
N SER A 94 -8.84 8.62 -0.02
CA SER A 94 -9.35 9.42 -1.12
C SER A 94 -8.17 9.63 -2.10
N ILE A 95 -8.04 8.71 -3.03
CA ILE A 95 -7.08 8.88 -4.12
C ILE A 95 -7.66 9.90 -5.10
N SER A 96 -6.83 10.79 -5.61
CA SER A 96 -7.20 11.75 -6.64
C SER A 96 -7.93 11.05 -7.82
N ASN A 97 -8.74 11.78 -8.56
CA ASN A 97 -9.52 11.29 -9.71
C ASN A 97 -10.70 10.36 -9.40
N GLY A 98 -11.32 10.49 -8.23
CA GLY A 98 -12.58 9.83 -7.92
C GLY A 98 -12.48 8.34 -7.57
N TRP A 99 -11.30 7.85 -7.25
CA TRP A 99 -11.13 6.53 -6.65
C TRP A 99 -11.64 6.50 -5.20
N SER A 100 -12.33 5.44 -4.83
CA SER A 100 -12.76 5.13 -3.47
C SER A 100 -12.17 3.81 -3.01
N GLY A 101 -12.25 3.51 -1.73
CA GLY A 101 -11.75 2.26 -1.16
C GLY A 101 -10.67 2.50 -0.12
N GLY A 102 -9.75 1.56 0.00
CA GLY A 102 -8.70 1.66 0.99
C GLY A 102 -7.61 0.63 0.83
N ALA A 103 -6.66 0.71 1.74
CA ALA A 103 -5.58 -0.24 1.89
C ALA A 103 -5.48 -0.68 3.35
N SER A 104 -5.02 -1.90 3.58
CA SER A 104 -4.72 -2.43 4.90
C SER A 104 -3.38 -3.13 4.89
N LEU A 105 -2.69 -3.13 6.01
CA LEU A 105 -1.47 -3.90 6.18
C LEU A 105 -1.35 -4.53 7.57
N VAL A 106 -0.55 -5.57 7.60
CA VAL A 106 -0.01 -6.17 8.83
C VAL A 106 1.49 -6.36 8.64
N GLY A 107 2.24 -6.15 9.70
CA GLY A 107 3.68 -6.29 9.63
C GLY A 107 4.32 -6.64 10.96
N ALA A 108 5.62 -6.88 10.91
CA ALA A 108 6.43 -7.17 12.08
C ALA A 108 7.78 -6.46 11.99
N LEU A 109 8.32 -6.20 13.17
CA LEU A 109 9.64 -5.61 13.38
C LEU A 109 10.64 -6.73 13.64
N TYR A 110 11.81 -6.63 13.06
CA TYR A 110 12.90 -7.58 13.17
C TYR A 110 14.18 -6.85 13.61
N GLY A 111 15.14 -7.61 14.10
CA GLY A 111 16.43 -7.11 14.52
C GLY A 111 16.93 -7.84 15.76
N GLY A 112 18.18 -7.61 16.10
CA GLY A 112 18.85 -8.17 17.27
C GLY A 112 18.65 -7.32 18.52
N SER A 113 19.64 -6.50 18.85
CA SER A 113 19.61 -5.56 19.99
C SER A 113 18.88 -4.24 19.70
N SER A 114 18.51 -4.02 18.43
CA SER A 114 17.72 -2.87 17.97
C SER A 114 16.76 -3.30 16.87
N VAL A 115 15.71 -2.53 16.65
CA VAL A 115 14.82 -2.70 15.50
C VAL A 115 15.50 -2.03 14.30
N ASP A 116 15.90 -2.81 13.33
CA ASP A 116 16.62 -2.36 12.13
C ASP A 116 15.99 -2.87 10.82
N GLU A 117 15.02 -3.76 10.93
CA GLU A 117 14.28 -4.29 9.78
C GLU A 117 12.79 -4.39 10.08
N SER A 118 11.99 -4.28 9.04
CA SER A 118 10.55 -4.53 9.13
C SER A 118 10.01 -5.05 7.80
N GLY A 119 8.90 -5.75 7.88
CA GLY A 119 8.24 -6.24 6.69
C GLY A 119 6.83 -6.76 6.97
N GLY A 120 6.08 -6.97 5.92
CA GLY A 120 4.71 -7.41 6.08
C GLY A 120 3.97 -7.60 4.78
N GLN A 121 2.65 -7.69 4.91
CA GLN A 121 1.70 -7.82 3.82
C GLN A 121 0.82 -6.58 3.74
N VAL A 122 0.46 -6.21 2.52
CA VAL A 122 -0.41 -5.08 2.22
C VAL A 122 -1.46 -5.48 1.20
N ASN A 123 -2.71 -5.06 1.43
CA ASN A 123 -3.83 -5.25 0.53
C ASN A 123 -4.40 -3.90 0.13
N VAL A 124 -4.70 -3.75 -1.15
CA VAL A 124 -5.30 -2.53 -1.72
C VAL A 124 -6.59 -2.91 -2.42
N ASN A 125 -7.65 -2.19 -2.16
CA ASN A 125 -8.94 -2.37 -2.83
C ASN A 125 -9.52 -0.99 -3.18
N LEU A 126 -9.40 -0.61 -4.43
CA LEU A 126 -9.86 0.67 -4.95
C LEU A 126 -10.89 0.45 -6.05
N TYR A 127 -11.86 1.35 -6.11
CA TYR A 127 -12.94 1.30 -7.10
C TYR A 127 -13.44 2.70 -7.44
N LYS A 128 -14.08 2.82 -8.59
CA LYS A 128 -14.87 3.99 -8.97
C LYS A 128 -16.34 3.60 -9.06
N THR A 129 -17.20 4.56 -8.82
CA THR A 129 -18.66 4.38 -8.96
C THR A 129 -19.12 4.48 -10.41
N SER A 130 -18.21 4.80 -11.33
CA SER A 130 -18.44 4.89 -12.76
C SER A 130 -17.21 4.45 -13.53
N ASN A 131 -17.42 4.02 -14.77
CA ASN A 131 -16.33 3.75 -15.70
C ASN A 131 -15.74 5.07 -16.21
N SER A 132 -14.42 5.13 -16.37
CA SER A 132 -13.70 6.35 -16.79
C SER A 132 -14.05 6.84 -18.21
N ASN A 133 -14.52 5.98 -19.08
CA ASN A 133 -14.96 6.35 -20.42
C ASN A 133 -16.50 6.39 -20.58
N GLY A 134 -17.24 6.29 -19.48
CA GLY A 134 -18.70 6.45 -19.43
C GLY A 134 -19.51 5.27 -19.99
N SER A 135 -18.87 4.17 -20.33
CA SER A 135 -19.52 2.96 -20.80
C SER A 135 -18.85 1.71 -20.24
N GLY A 136 -19.62 0.71 -19.92
CA GLY A 136 -19.11 -0.55 -19.37
C GLY A 136 -19.22 -0.65 -17.86
N GLU A 137 -18.50 -1.59 -17.27
CA GLU A 137 -18.48 -1.81 -15.84
C GLU A 137 -17.53 -0.82 -15.13
N ASN A 138 -17.73 -0.65 -13.83
CA ASN A 138 -16.94 0.27 -13.02
C ASN A 138 -15.46 -0.10 -12.97
N ASP A 139 -14.61 0.91 -12.96
CA ASP A 139 -13.17 0.73 -12.79
C ASP A 139 -12.83 0.19 -11.41
N PHE A 140 -11.81 -0.64 -11.33
CA PHE A 140 -11.28 -1.16 -10.07
C PHE A 140 -9.77 -1.37 -10.12
N TYR A 141 -9.15 -1.39 -8.95
CA TYR A 141 -7.76 -1.75 -8.72
C TYR A 141 -7.67 -2.56 -7.43
N VAL A 142 -7.32 -3.83 -7.53
CA VAL A 142 -7.12 -4.72 -6.39
C VAL A 142 -5.70 -5.24 -6.43
N ALA A 143 -5.00 -5.13 -5.32
CA ALA A 143 -3.62 -5.58 -5.22
C ALA A 143 -3.32 -6.25 -3.88
N GLU A 144 -2.48 -7.26 -3.93
CA GLU A 144 -1.87 -7.89 -2.76
C GLU A 144 -0.36 -7.75 -2.88
N GLY A 145 0.30 -7.33 -1.82
CA GLY A 145 1.73 -7.12 -1.82
C GLY A 145 2.43 -7.58 -0.55
N VAL A 146 3.74 -7.70 -0.70
CA VAL A 146 4.67 -7.87 0.42
C VAL A 146 5.70 -6.76 0.35
N TYR A 147 6.21 -6.32 1.49
CA TYR A 147 7.23 -5.29 1.58
C TYR A 147 8.29 -5.65 2.61
N LEU A 148 9.49 -5.15 2.38
CA LEU A 148 10.63 -5.16 3.31
C LEU A 148 11.23 -3.76 3.35
N ILE A 149 11.63 -3.34 4.54
CA ILE A 149 12.26 -2.04 4.84
C ILE A 149 13.36 -2.23 5.88
N ASP A 150 14.43 -1.46 5.75
CA ASP A 150 15.61 -1.44 6.61
C ASP A 150 16.11 0.01 6.84
#